data_3c37fad2130d189594837948463b17f3
#
_entry.id   3c37fad2130d189594837948463b17f3
#
_cell.length_a   1.000
_cell.length_b   1.000
_cell.length_c   1.000
_cell.angle_alpha   90.00
_cell.angle_beta   90.00
_cell.angle_gamma   90.00
#
_symmetry.space_group_name_H-M   'P 1'
#
loop_
_entity.id
_entity.type
_entity.pdbx_description
1 polymer ?
#
loop_
_entity_poly.entity_id
_entity_poly.type
_entity_poly.pdbx_seq_one_letter_code
_entity_poly.pdbx_strand_id
1 'polypeptide(L)'
;MLDRAATPPAGARVVDLGDDVLLPGLVDTHVHVNEPGRTAWEGFRTATRAALAGGVTTLVDMPLNSLPPTTTVPHLRTKQDAARGTVHTDIGFWGGAVPDSLGGLRSLHDAGVVGFKCFLTPSGVEEFPELDETRLTAAMKEVAGFGGLLVVHAEDPRELARAPQRGGPGYADYLRSRPPASEEAAVRTVIEAARETGARVHVLHLSSAGALPSIAAARREGVRLTVETCPHYLTLCAEEVPDGASAFKCCPPIRSAANRDLLWAGLADGTVDCVVSDHSPSTADLKTPDFATAWGGVSSLQLGLPAVWTEARRRGHTLDDVARWMAAQPARLAGLPAKGAIEPGRDADFAVLAPDATFTVDPAALQHRNPVTAYAGRTLHGVVTSTWLRGTCVHAASEGAGGGAVRALVEGAREAGADGPLFAPPTGRLLVRQSPAAGAGPAEGTRKEP
;
A
#
# COMPACT_ATOMS: atom_id res chain seq x y z
N MET A 1 -21.34 -10.22 -12.99
CA MET A 1 -20.75 -11.22 -13.91
C MET A 1 -21.87 -11.75 -14.82
N LEU A 2 -21.61 -11.91 -16.11
CA LEU A 2 -22.53 -12.62 -17.00
C LEU A 2 -22.41 -14.12 -16.73
N ASP A 3 -23.52 -14.85 -16.89
CA ASP A 3 -23.50 -16.30 -16.82
C ASP A 3 -22.49 -16.86 -17.85
N ARG A 4 -21.82 -17.98 -17.54
CA ARG A 4 -20.90 -18.70 -18.46
C ARG A 4 -21.53 -19.01 -19.83
N ALA A 5 -22.84 -19.07 -19.89
CA ALA A 5 -23.62 -19.31 -21.13
C ALA A 5 -23.99 -18.03 -21.88
N ALA A 6 -23.64 -16.84 -21.41
CA ALA A 6 -24.00 -15.60 -22.07
C ALA A 6 -23.22 -15.43 -23.37
N THR A 7 -23.93 -15.25 -24.50
CA THR A 7 -23.29 -14.94 -25.78
C THR A 7 -22.77 -13.50 -25.75
N PRO A 8 -21.48 -13.26 -26.05
CA PRO A 8 -20.95 -11.92 -26.15
C PRO A 8 -21.73 -11.06 -27.15
N PRO A 9 -21.91 -9.76 -26.93
CA PRO A 9 -22.49 -8.86 -27.90
C PRO A 9 -21.76 -8.93 -29.24
N ALA A 10 -22.50 -8.76 -30.35
CA ALA A 10 -21.90 -8.76 -31.69
C ALA A 10 -20.78 -7.69 -31.78
N GLY A 11 -19.60 -8.08 -32.23
CA GLY A 11 -18.42 -7.22 -32.32
C GLY A 11 -17.63 -7.05 -31.02
N ALA A 12 -18.06 -7.69 -29.93
CA ALA A 12 -17.26 -7.71 -28.71
C ALA A 12 -15.98 -8.53 -28.91
N ARG A 13 -14.86 -8.00 -28.44
CA ARG A 13 -13.61 -8.76 -28.36
C ARG A 13 -13.68 -9.69 -27.16
N VAL A 14 -13.46 -10.96 -27.39
CA VAL A 14 -13.40 -12.00 -26.33
C VAL A 14 -11.94 -12.35 -26.06
N VAL A 15 -11.56 -12.34 -24.81
CA VAL A 15 -10.25 -12.78 -24.34
C VAL A 15 -10.47 -14.01 -23.47
N ASP A 16 -9.96 -15.15 -23.94
CA ASP A 16 -9.99 -16.39 -23.17
C ASP A 16 -8.75 -16.41 -22.25
N LEU A 17 -8.97 -16.51 -20.96
CA LEU A 17 -7.90 -16.53 -19.94
C LEU A 17 -7.49 -17.97 -19.57
N GLY A 18 -8.17 -19.00 -20.13
CA GLY A 18 -7.91 -20.39 -19.76
C GLY A 18 -8.14 -20.64 -18.27
N ASP A 19 -7.13 -21.14 -17.58
CA ASP A 19 -7.17 -21.43 -16.14
C ASP A 19 -6.74 -20.23 -15.26
N ASP A 20 -6.36 -19.11 -15.87
CA ASP A 20 -5.99 -17.90 -15.14
C ASP A 20 -7.23 -17.24 -14.49
N VAL A 21 -7.02 -16.62 -13.35
CA VAL A 21 -8.08 -15.98 -12.57
C VAL A 21 -8.12 -14.49 -12.80
N LEU A 22 -9.31 -13.96 -13.11
CA LEU A 22 -9.57 -12.54 -13.21
C LEU A 22 -9.84 -11.96 -11.82
N LEU A 23 -8.94 -11.11 -11.32
CA LEU A 23 -9.08 -10.37 -10.08
C LEU A 23 -9.42 -8.89 -10.37
N PRO A 24 -10.09 -8.17 -9.44
CA PRO A 24 -10.12 -6.71 -9.52
C PRO A 24 -8.69 -6.18 -9.49
N GLY A 25 -8.45 -5.10 -10.20
CA GLY A 25 -7.17 -4.40 -10.11
C GLY A 25 -6.87 -4.03 -8.65
N LEU A 26 -5.67 -4.39 -8.19
CA LEU A 26 -5.28 -4.15 -6.81
C LEU A 26 -5.10 -2.65 -6.54
N VAL A 27 -5.29 -2.27 -5.28
CA VAL A 27 -5.15 -0.90 -4.79
C VAL A 27 -4.12 -0.90 -3.67
N ASP A 28 -3.03 -0.16 -3.85
CA ASP A 28 -1.98 -0.05 -2.85
C ASP A 28 -1.92 1.38 -2.31
N THR A 29 -2.37 1.53 -1.07
CA THR A 29 -2.46 2.84 -0.42
C THR A 29 -1.21 3.23 0.34
N HIS A 30 -0.14 2.41 0.30
CA HIS A 30 1.09 2.69 1.03
C HIS A 30 2.33 2.45 0.16
N VAL A 31 2.70 3.47 -0.61
CA VAL A 31 3.85 3.41 -1.53
C VAL A 31 4.70 4.67 -1.40
N HIS A 32 6.01 4.52 -1.31
CA HIS A 32 6.97 5.63 -1.33
C HIS A 32 7.62 5.73 -2.71
N VAL A 33 7.10 6.63 -3.55
CA VAL A 33 7.63 6.86 -4.90
C VAL A 33 8.90 7.72 -4.89
N ASN A 34 9.09 8.54 -3.85
CA ASN A 34 10.30 9.33 -3.61
C ASN A 34 10.59 10.42 -4.65
N GLU A 35 9.64 10.73 -5.51
CA GLU A 35 9.76 11.77 -6.54
C GLU A 35 8.77 12.91 -6.25
N PRO A 36 9.20 14.18 -6.42
CA PRO A 36 10.53 14.66 -6.82
C PRO A 36 11.60 14.57 -5.71
N GLY A 37 12.84 14.85 -6.07
CA GLY A 37 13.96 15.08 -5.16
C GLY A 37 14.80 13.85 -4.84
N ARG A 38 14.19 12.69 -4.60
CA ARG A 38 14.89 11.40 -4.38
C ARG A 38 14.53 10.36 -5.45
N THR A 39 14.38 10.80 -6.69
CA THR A 39 14.03 9.95 -7.84
C THR A 39 15.05 8.81 -8.06
N ALA A 40 16.29 8.94 -7.60
CA ALA A 40 17.27 7.86 -7.63
C ALA A 40 16.86 6.64 -6.76
N TRP A 41 16.02 6.84 -5.74
CA TRP A 41 15.52 5.75 -4.89
C TRP A 41 14.39 4.99 -5.56
N GLU A 42 13.50 5.69 -6.30
CA GLU A 42 12.43 5.08 -7.09
C GLU A 42 12.04 6.01 -8.24
N GLY A 43 10.85 6.54 -8.27
CA GLY A 43 10.32 7.41 -9.28
C GLY A 43 8.98 6.93 -9.82
N PHE A 44 8.14 7.84 -10.32
CA PHE A 44 6.79 7.54 -10.77
C PHE A 44 6.76 6.47 -11.88
N ARG A 45 7.68 6.56 -12.84
CA ARG A 45 7.72 5.62 -13.97
C ARG A 45 7.99 4.18 -13.50
N THR A 46 9.02 3.97 -12.69
CA THR A 46 9.44 2.64 -12.26
C THR A 46 8.48 2.05 -11.23
N ALA A 47 8.05 2.84 -10.24
CA ALA A 47 7.04 2.42 -9.28
C ALA A 47 5.75 1.97 -9.96
N THR A 48 5.23 2.76 -10.92
CA THR A 48 3.95 2.43 -11.58
C THR A 48 4.07 1.26 -12.55
N ARG A 49 5.26 1.00 -13.13
CA ARG A 49 5.52 -0.22 -13.89
C ARG A 49 5.60 -1.45 -12.99
N ALA A 50 6.31 -1.33 -11.85
CA ALA A 50 6.36 -2.39 -10.84
C ALA A 50 4.96 -2.70 -10.29
N ALA A 51 4.12 -1.68 -10.09
CA ALA A 51 2.73 -1.83 -9.71
C ALA A 51 1.94 -2.67 -10.73
N LEU A 52 1.98 -2.31 -12.01
CA LEU A 52 1.29 -3.08 -13.07
C LEU A 52 1.79 -4.52 -13.14
N ALA A 53 3.10 -4.74 -13.04
CA ALA A 53 3.67 -6.08 -13.05
C ALA A 53 3.25 -6.91 -11.81
N GLY A 54 2.83 -6.26 -10.72
CA GLY A 54 2.25 -6.87 -9.53
C GLY A 54 0.71 -6.90 -9.50
N GLY A 55 0.03 -6.49 -10.58
CA GLY A 55 -1.44 -6.44 -10.64
C GLY A 55 -2.09 -5.22 -9.96
N VAL A 56 -1.27 -4.26 -9.51
CA VAL A 56 -1.75 -3.03 -8.87
C VAL A 56 -2.09 -1.99 -9.92
N THR A 57 -3.34 -1.57 -9.97
CA THR A 57 -3.86 -0.58 -10.94
C THR A 57 -4.00 0.81 -10.34
N THR A 58 -3.96 0.92 -9.03
CA THR A 58 -4.11 2.18 -8.31
C THR A 58 -3.13 2.27 -7.15
N LEU A 59 -2.37 3.36 -7.09
CA LEU A 59 -1.45 3.68 -6.00
C LEU A 59 -1.92 4.90 -5.22
N VAL A 60 -1.55 4.98 -3.93
CA VAL A 60 -1.54 6.26 -3.20
C VAL A 60 -0.14 6.50 -2.65
N ASP A 61 0.53 7.52 -3.18
CA ASP A 61 1.91 7.87 -2.81
C ASP A 61 1.96 8.60 -1.48
N MET A 62 2.91 8.21 -0.63
CA MET A 62 3.16 8.80 0.68
C MET A 62 3.75 10.21 0.59
N PRO A 63 3.50 11.07 1.61
CA PRO A 63 3.87 12.49 1.52
C PRO A 63 5.34 12.76 1.73
N LEU A 64 6.11 11.80 2.24
CA LEU A 64 7.51 11.98 2.61
C LEU A 64 8.45 11.23 1.69
N ASN A 65 9.72 11.43 1.91
CA ASN A 65 10.89 11.13 1.10
C ASN A 65 10.97 11.94 -0.20
N SER A 66 9.88 12.47 -0.76
CA SER A 66 9.97 13.48 -1.83
C SER A 66 10.44 14.82 -1.27
N LEU A 67 11.12 15.63 -2.10
CA LEU A 67 11.58 16.95 -1.78
C LEU A 67 10.99 17.97 -2.80
N PRO A 68 10.10 18.85 -2.32
CA PRO A 68 9.59 18.99 -0.97
C PRO A 68 8.60 17.86 -0.58
N PRO A 69 8.40 17.58 0.74
CA PRO A 69 7.34 16.68 1.19
C PRO A 69 5.96 17.29 0.96
N THR A 70 4.92 16.48 0.82
CA THR A 70 3.57 16.93 0.47
C THR A 70 2.83 17.51 1.68
N THR A 71 3.31 18.61 2.23
CA THR A 71 2.77 19.25 3.44
C THR A 71 1.99 20.53 3.16
N THR A 72 1.99 21.03 1.92
CA THR A 72 1.30 22.24 1.48
C THR A 72 0.70 22.04 0.09
N VAL A 73 -0.25 22.89 -0.30
CA VAL A 73 -0.85 22.86 -1.66
C VAL A 73 0.20 23.10 -2.77
N PRO A 74 1.14 24.04 -2.65
CA PRO A 74 2.23 24.16 -3.64
C PRO A 74 3.07 22.87 -3.76
N HIS A 75 3.41 22.22 -2.65
CA HIS A 75 4.18 20.97 -2.65
C HIS A 75 3.41 19.82 -3.32
N LEU A 76 2.08 19.72 -3.06
CA LEU A 76 1.22 18.77 -3.77
C LEU A 76 1.26 19.00 -5.28
N ARG A 77 1.16 20.25 -5.72
CA ARG A 77 1.23 20.59 -7.15
C ARG A 77 2.56 20.21 -7.76
N THR A 78 3.67 20.51 -7.10
CA THR A 78 5.01 20.09 -7.54
C THR A 78 5.10 18.58 -7.75
N LYS A 79 4.56 17.80 -6.81
CA LYS A 79 4.50 16.33 -6.91
C LYS A 79 3.58 15.86 -8.05
N GLN A 80 2.40 16.46 -8.19
CA GLN A 80 1.48 16.18 -9.30
C GLN A 80 2.10 16.49 -10.67
N ASP A 81 2.86 17.57 -10.79
CA ASP A 81 3.53 17.94 -12.03
C ASP A 81 4.63 16.93 -12.40
N ALA A 82 5.38 16.42 -11.41
CA ALA A 82 6.35 15.35 -11.62
C ALA A 82 5.69 14.01 -12.06
N ALA A 83 4.51 13.70 -11.56
CA ALA A 83 3.76 12.51 -11.93
C ALA A 83 3.10 12.58 -13.31
N ARG A 84 2.75 13.79 -13.76
CA ARG A 84 1.94 13.99 -14.98
C ARG A 84 2.65 13.48 -16.24
N GLY A 85 1.99 12.57 -16.97
CA GLY A 85 2.51 11.98 -18.20
C GLY A 85 3.59 10.89 -17.99
N THR A 86 3.90 10.53 -16.76
CA THR A 86 4.90 9.49 -16.45
C THR A 86 4.32 8.24 -15.82
N VAL A 87 3.12 8.33 -15.22
CA VAL A 87 2.48 7.24 -14.47
C VAL A 87 1.77 6.24 -15.38
N HIS A 88 1.99 4.97 -15.15
CA HIS A 88 1.35 3.86 -15.86
C HIS A 88 0.08 3.37 -15.16
N THR A 89 -0.06 3.60 -13.83
CA THR A 89 -1.26 3.30 -13.04
C THR A 89 -1.97 4.59 -12.65
N ASP A 90 -3.21 4.49 -12.18
CA ASP A 90 -3.86 5.62 -11.52
C ASP A 90 -3.18 5.88 -10.17
N ILE A 91 -3.02 7.16 -9.79
CA ILE A 91 -2.27 7.54 -8.59
C ILE A 91 -2.97 8.65 -7.80
N GLY A 92 -3.13 8.43 -6.49
CA GLY A 92 -3.52 9.43 -5.51
C GLY A 92 -2.34 9.85 -4.63
N PHE A 93 -2.55 10.82 -3.76
CA PHE A 93 -1.50 11.37 -2.90
C PHE A 93 -2.00 11.55 -1.48
N TRP A 94 -1.17 11.17 -0.50
CA TRP A 94 -1.36 11.56 0.89
C TRP A 94 -0.77 12.95 1.15
N GLY A 95 -1.42 13.72 2.02
CA GLY A 95 -0.86 14.92 2.63
C GLY A 95 -0.05 14.57 3.88
N GLY A 96 0.88 15.42 4.27
CA GLY A 96 1.65 15.30 5.51
C GLY A 96 1.04 16.14 6.63
N ALA A 97 0.80 15.53 7.80
CA ALA A 97 0.50 16.21 9.05
C ALA A 97 1.79 16.24 9.88
N VAL A 98 2.48 17.37 9.83
CA VAL A 98 3.70 17.70 10.58
C VAL A 98 3.48 18.96 11.39
N PRO A 99 4.32 19.29 12.39
CA PRO A 99 4.08 20.47 13.25
C PRO A 99 3.74 21.74 12.47
N ASP A 100 4.48 22.04 11.40
CA ASP A 100 4.32 23.26 10.62
C ASP A 100 3.13 23.25 9.63
N SER A 101 2.50 22.09 9.38
CA SER A 101 1.33 21.99 8.53
C SER A 101 0.01 22.06 9.29
N LEU A 102 0.02 21.97 10.61
CA LEU A 102 -1.17 22.05 11.43
C LEU A 102 -1.83 23.43 11.32
N GLY A 103 -3.16 23.46 11.24
CA GLY A 103 -3.95 24.65 10.91
C GLY A 103 -4.12 24.89 9.41
N GLY A 104 -3.39 24.17 8.55
CA GLY A 104 -3.45 24.23 7.10
C GLY A 104 -3.95 22.97 6.40
N LEU A 105 -4.26 21.89 7.13
CA LEU A 105 -4.65 20.60 6.58
C LEU A 105 -5.92 20.67 5.75
N ARG A 106 -6.85 21.54 6.11
CA ARG A 106 -8.10 21.76 5.36
C ARG A 106 -7.82 22.18 3.91
N SER A 107 -6.88 23.10 3.70
CA SER A 107 -6.55 23.58 2.36
C SER A 107 -5.96 22.46 1.48
N LEU A 108 -5.12 21.62 2.08
CA LEU A 108 -4.53 20.48 1.38
C LEU A 108 -5.58 19.39 1.08
N HIS A 109 -6.53 19.17 2.03
CA HIS A 109 -7.67 18.29 1.82
C HIS A 109 -8.55 18.74 0.64
N ASP A 110 -8.86 20.04 0.58
CA ASP A 110 -9.67 20.62 -0.50
C ASP A 110 -8.95 20.61 -1.84
N ALA A 111 -7.59 20.59 -1.83
CA ALA A 111 -6.76 20.37 -3.01
C ALA A 111 -6.75 18.90 -3.49
N GLY A 112 -7.35 17.97 -2.75
CA GLY A 112 -7.67 16.63 -3.20
C GLY A 112 -6.75 15.51 -2.74
N VAL A 113 -5.97 15.70 -1.67
CA VAL A 113 -5.28 14.57 -1.02
C VAL A 113 -6.27 13.58 -0.44
N VAL A 114 -5.89 12.29 -0.41
CA VAL A 114 -6.73 11.20 0.10
C VAL A 114 -6.97 11.32 1.61
N GLY A 115 -5.95 11.74 2.33
CA GLY A 115 -5.94 11.96 3.76
C GLY A 115 -4.55 12.43 4.18
N PHE A 116 -4.17 12.24 5.46
CA PHE A 116 -2.93 12.78 6.00
C PHE A 116 -2.13 11.71 6.72
N LYS A 117 -0.80 11.71 6.52
CA LYS A 117 0.14 10.85 7.26
C LYS A 117 0.85 11.67 8.32
N CYS A 118 1.03 11.06 9.51
CA CYS A 118 1.94 11.53 10.55
C CYS A 118 2.78 10.38 11.13
N PHE A 119 3.80 10.76 11.87
CA PHE A 119 4.64 9.89 12.68
C PHE A 119 4.53 10.29 14.15
N LEU A 120 4.70 9.33 15.06
CA LEU A 120 4.82 9.58 16.52
C LEU A 120 6.26 9.45 17.01
N THR A 121 7.18 9.10 16.12
CA THR A 121 8.63 8.99 16.34
C THR A 121 9.35 9.59 15.14
N PRO A 122 10.62 10.00 15.22
CA PRO A 122 11.35 10.53 14.07
C PRO A 122 11.22 9.67 12.82
N SER A 123 10.81 10.30 11.72
CA SER A 123 10.55 9.62 10.44
C SER A 123 11.82 9.14 9.73
N GLY A 124 12.99 9.62 10.16
CA GLY A 124 14.28 9.39 9.51
C GLY A 124 14.66 10.49 8.52
N VAL A 125 13.78 11.45 8.23
CA VAL A 125 14.06 12.61 7.36
C VAL A 125 13.67 13.91 8.08
N GLU A 126 14.57 14.90 8.06
CA GLU A 126 14.40 16.16 8.82
C GLU A 126 13.19 16.98 8.34
N GLU A 127 12.89 16.92 7.05
CA GLU A 127 11.78 17.64 6.43
C GLU A 127 10.40 17.09 6.77
N PHE A 128 10.33 15.97 7.51
CA PHE A 128 9.05 15.36 7.92
C PHE A 128 9.11 14.97 9.41
N PRO A 129 9.12 15.95 10.34
CA PRO A 129 9.18 15.69 11.76
C PRO A 129 7.90 15.07 12.31
N GLU A 130 8.03 14.36 13.42
CA GLU A 130 6.96 13.70 14.14
C GLU A 130 6.03 14.65 14.91
N LEU A 131 4.89 14.14 15.30
CA LEU A 131 3.95 14.78 16.21
C LEU A 131 4.07 14.18 17.60
N ASP A 132 4.13 15.03 18.62
CA ASP A 132 3.88 14.63 20.00
C ASP A 132 2.38 14.37 20.25
N GLU A 133 2.01 13.86 21.42
CA GLU A 133 0.63 13.54 21.78
C GLU A 133 -0.32 14.75 21.69
N THR A 134 0.15 15.94 22.04
CA THR A 134 -0.63 17.19 21.97
C THR A 134 -0.92 17.56 20.51
N ARG A 135 0.11 17.52 19.67
CA ARG A 135 -0.02 17.81 18.23
C ARG A 135 -0.79 16.72 17.49
N LEU A 136 -0.66 15.45 17.86
CA LEU A 136 -1.48 14.37 17.33
C LEU A 136 -2.96 14.65 17.58
N THR A 137 -3.33 15.00 18.81
CA THR A 137 -4.71 15.35 19.16
C THR A 137 -5.20 16.58 18.39
N ALA A 138 -4.36 17.59 18.22
CA ALA A 138 -4.68 18.77 17.41
C ALA A 138 -4.91 18.41 15.92
N ALA A 139 -4.02 17.59 15.32
CA ALA A 139 -4.19 17.10 13.97
C ALA A 139 -5.49 16.30 13.80
N MET A 140 -5.80 15.41 14.74
CA MET A 140 -7.04 14.62 14.72
C MET A 140 -8.30 15.53 14.82
N LYS A 141 -8.29 16.55 15.69
CA LYS A 141 -9.40 17.55 15.79
C LYS A 141 -9.59 18.29 14.47
N GLU A 142 -8.50 18.75 13.84
CA GLU A 142 -8.56 19.45 12.56
C GLU A 142 -9.12 18.52 11.46
N VAL A 143 -8.59 17.30 11.34
CA VAL A 143 -9.02 16.32 10.33
C VAL A 143 -10.48 15.89 10.55
N ALA A 144 -10.91 15.70 11.80
CA ALA A 144 -12.29 15.39 12.13
C ALA A 144 -13.26 16.50 11.69
N GLY A 145 -12.83 17.77 11.78
CA GLY A 145 -13.63 18.95 11.43
C GLY A 145 -14.06 19.00 9.95
N PHE A 146 -13.42 18.24 9.07
CA PHE A 146 -13.79 18.12 7.66
C PHE A 146 -14.01 16.66 7.21
N GLY A 147 -14.12 15.72 8.15
CA GLY A 147 -14.37 14.31 7.85
C GLY A 147 -13.23 13.59 7.12
N GLY A 148 -12.01 14.09 7.26
CA GLY A 148 -10.80 13.50 6.66
C GLY A 148 -10.37 12.21 7.34
N LEU A 149 -9.22 11.69 6.92
CA LEU A 149 -8.59 10.50 7.45
C LEU A 149 -7.15 10.82 7.86
N LEU A 150 -6.75 10.45 9.08
CA LEU A 150 -5.37 10.50 9.53
C LEU A 150 -4.79 9.08 9.56
N VAL A 151 -3.68 8.84 8.86
CA VAL A 151 -2.94 7.58 8.90
C VAL A 151 -1.64 7.76 9.68
N VAL A 152 -1.32 6.82 10.57
CA VAL A 152 -0.32 7.03 11.62
C VAL A 152 0.74 5.93 11.60
N HIS A 153 2.02 6.33 11.47
CA HIS A 153 3.14 5.48 11.87
C HIS A 153 3.21 5.47 13.39
N ALA A 154 2.80 4.37 13.98
CA ALA A 154 2.56 4.26 15.42
C ALA A 154 3.68 3.48 16.13
N GLU A 155 4.77 4.16 16.49
CA GLU A 155 5.80 3.69 17.43
C GLU A 155 6.01 4.74 18.52
N ASP A 156 6.03 4.33 19.78
CA ASP A 156 6.20 5.22 20.94
C ASP A 156 7.67 5.58 21.13
N PRO A 157 8.06 6.88 21.08
CA PRO A 157 9.44 7.30 21.21
C PRO A 157 10.03 7.01 22.58
N ARG A 158 9.21 6.93 23.64
CA ARG A 158 9.68 6.63 25.00
C ARG A 158 10.08 5.18 25.14
N GLU A 159 9.31 4.27 24.55
CA GLU A 159 9.64 2.84 24.52
C GLU A 159 10.87 2.57 23.64
N LEU A 160 11.00 3.29 22.50
CA LEU A 160 12.20 3.21 21.67
C LEU A 160 13.45 3.74 22.38
N ALA A 161 13.33 4.83 23.13
CA ALA A 161 14.46 5.41 23.89
C ALA A 161 14.94 4.52 25.04
N ARG A 162 14.05 3.69 25.61
CA ARG A 162 14.39 2.73 26.67
C ARG A 162 15.02 1.45 26.12
N ALA A 163 14.78 1.15 24.85
CA ALA A 163 15.26 -0.06 24.21
C ALA A 163 16.78 -0.01 23.97
N PRO A 164 17.48 -1.17 24.01
CA PRO A 164 18.92 -1.20 23.77
C PRO A 164 19.23 -0.80 22.32
N GLN A 165 20.06 0.22 22.15
CA GLN A 165 20.51 0.71 20.84
C GLN A 165 21.87 0.10 20.53
N ARG A 166 21.88 -1.12 19.95
CA ARG A 166 23.10 -1.81 19.53
C ARG A 166 23.17 -1.80 18.00
N GLY A 167 24.28 -1.29 17.46
CA GLY A 167 24.61 -1.41 16.05
C GLY A 167 25.12 -2.80 15.70
N GLY A 168 25.42 -3.01 14.42
CA GLY A 168 26.01 -4.21 13.91
C GLY A 168 25.08 -4.99 12.93
N PRO A 169 25.59 -6.13 12.44
CA PRO A 169 24.91 -6.90 11.40
C PRO A 169 23.77 -7.78 11.94
N GLY A 170 23.67 -7.99 13.26
CA GLY A 170 22.70 -8.93 13.85
C GLY A 170 21.28 -8.40 13.85
N TYR A 171 20.37 -9.06 13.15
CA TYR A 171 18.95 -8.68 13.11
C TYR A 171 18.30 -8.74 14.49
N ALA A 172 18.71 -9.66 15.35
CA ALA A 172 18.20 -9.79 16.71
C ALA A 172 18.50 -8.54 17.58
N ASP A 173 19.64 -7.84 17.37
CA ASP A 173 19.94 -6.59 18.05
C ASP A 173 19.04 -5.46 17.53
N TYR A 174 18.84 -5.39 16.23
CA TYR A 174 17.89 -4.46 15.64
C TYR A 174 16.47 -4.68 16.15
N LEU A 175 16.00 -5.92 16.19
CA LEU A 175 14.67 -6.27 16.70
C LEU A 175 14.48 -5.83 18.16
N ARG A 176 15.50 -5.98 19.00
CA ARG A 176 15.48 -5.51 20.41
C ARG A 176 15.43 -3.99 20.53
N SER A 177 15.99 -3.26 19.57
CA SER A 177 15.96 -1.79 19.56
C SER A 177 14.57 -1.22 19.27
N ARG A 178 13.65 -2.04 18.73
CA ARG A 178 12.28 -1.66 18.38
C ARG A 178 11.28 -2.70 18.92
N PRO A 179 11.10 -2.76 20.24
CA PRO A 179 10.29 -3.81 20.89
C PRO A 179 8.80 -3.68 20.51
N PRO A 180 8.02 -4.77 20.58
CA PRO A 180 6.57 -4.74 20.36
C PRO A 180 5.85 -3.69 21.19
N ALA A 181 6.32 -3.47 22.42
CA ALA A 181 5.75 -2.47 23.33
C ALA A 181 5.70 -1.06 22.74
N SER A 182 6.61 -0.69 21.82
CA SER A 182 6.60 0.62 21.17
C SER A 182 5.38 0.81 20.27
N GLU A 183 5.02 -0.21 19.47
CA GLU A 183 3.80 -0.17 18.66
C GLU A 183 2.53 -0.23 19.53
N GLU A 184 2.51 -1.13 20.52
CA GLU A 184 1.35 -1.31 21.40
C GLU A 184 1.05 -0.05 22.21
N ALA A 185 2.07 0.66 22.72
CA ALA A 185 1.89 1.92 23.42
C ALA A 185 1.38 3.02 22.47
N ALA A 186 1.99 3.17 21.30
CA ALA A 186 1.58 4.17 20.31
C ALA A 186 0.16 3.92 19.80
N VAL A 187 -0.22 2.66 19.54
CA VAL A 187 -1.59 2.31 19.15
C VAL A 187 -2.60 2.69 20.23
N ARG A 188 -2.28 2.50 21.52
CA ARG A 188 -3.16 2.99 22.61
C ARG A 188 -3.29 4.50 22.59
N THR A 189 -2.19 5.25 22.43
CA THR A 189 -2.23 6.73 22.28
C THR A 189 -3.11 7.16 21.11
N VAL A 190 -3.00 6.50 19.95
CA VAL A 190 -3.86 6.76 18.78
C VAL A 190 -5.33 6.49 19.08
N ILE A 191 -5.65 5.39 19.75
CA ILE A 191 -7.01 5.03 20.15
C ILE A 191 -7.61 6.07 21.11
N GLU A 192 -6.86 6.51 22.11
CA GLU A 192 -7.29 7.51 23.10
C GLU A 192 -7.57 8.85 22.43
N ALA A 193 -6.66 9.33 21.58
CA ALA A 193 -6.84 10.56 20.83
C ALA A 193 -8.03 10.48 19.82
N ALA A 194 -8.20 9.32 19.17
CA ALA A 194 -9.33 9.10 18.26
C ALA A 194 -10.67 9.07 19.02
N ARG A 195 -10.71 8.48 20.21
CA ARG A 195 -11.88 8.49 21.09
C ARG A 195 -12.25 9.90 21.54
N GLU A 196 -11.28 10.72 21.94
CA GLU A 196 -11.48 12.11 22.35
C GLU A 196 -12.02 12.98 21.21
N THR A 197 -11.49 12.79 20.00
CA THR A 197 -11.72 13.71 18.87
C THR A 197 -12.82 13.25 17.91
N GLY A 198 -13.21 11.96 17.94
CA GLY A 198 -14.10 11.35 16.96
C GLY A 198 -13.48 11.23 15.55
N ALA A 199 -12.17 11.44 15.39
CA ALA A 199 -11.48 11.37 14.13
C ALA A 199 -11.52 9.95 13.52
N ARG A 200 -11.50 9.89 12.17
CA ARG A 200 -11.19 8.66 11.45
C ARG A 200 -9.68 8.48 11.42
N VAL A 201 -9.21 7.36 11.94
CA VAL A 201 -7.79 7.06 11.99
C VAL A 201 -7.47 5.70 11.38
N HIS A 202 -6.25 5.56 10.90
CA HIS A 202 -5.74 4.29 10.38
C HIS A 202 -4.33 4.06 10.88
N VAL A 203 -4.09 2.89 11.47
CA VAL A 203 -2.74 2.47 11.87
C VAL A 203 -2.06 1.82 10.66
N LEU A 204 -0.94 2.40 10.26
CA LEU A 204 -0.14 1.93 9.14
C LEU A 204 0.68 0.68 9.53
N HIS A 205 0.98 -0.17 8.55
CA HIS A 205 2.01 -1.23 8.60
C HIS A 205 2.15 -1.92 9.97
N LEU A 206 1.02 -2.33 10.59
CA LEU A 206 1.03 -2.99 11.88
C LEU A 206 1.89 -4.26 11.83
N SER A 207 2.95 -4.29 12.61
CA SER A 207 3.86 -5.42 12.74
C SER A 207 3.62 -6.21 14.01
N SER A 208 3.31 -5.56 15.15
CA SER A 208 3.05 -6.24 16.42
C SER A 208 1.61 -6.72 16.53
N ALA A 209 1.42 -8.04 16.54
CA ALA A 209 0.12 -8.65 16.81
C ALA A 209 -0.39 -8.38 18.24
N GLY A 210 0.49 -7.99 19.18
CA GLY A 210 0.11 -7.64 20.54
C GLY A 210 -0.84 -6.43 20.64
N ALA A 211 -0.92 -5.59 19.60
CA ALA A 211 -1.87 -4.49 19.54
C ALA A 211 -3.31 -4.92 19.14
N LEU A 212 -3.50 -6.10 18.53
CA LEU A 212 -4.81 -6.55 18.01
C LEU A 212 -5.94 -6.55 19.06
N PRO A 213 -5.73 -7.01 20.30
CA PRO A 213 -6.78 -6.97 21.32
C PRO A 213 -7.28 -5.55 21.63
N SER A 214 -6.37 -4.57 21.70
CA SER A 214 -6.71 -3.17 21.96
C SER A 214 -7.48 -2.55 20.79
N ILE A 215 -7.09 -2.86 19.55
CA ILE A 215 -7.75 -2.44 18.31
C ILE A 215 -9.18 -2.98 18.28
N ALA A 216 -9.35 -4.30 18.51
CA ALA A 216 -10.66 -4.94 18.51
C ALA A 216 -11.58 -4.37 19.61
N ALA A 217 -11.04 -4.07 20.81
CA ALA A 217 -11.79 -3.45 21.89
C ALA A 217 -12.25 -2.05 21.52
N ALA A 218 -11.34 -1.20 21.01
CA ALA A 218 -11.66 0.17 20.59
C ALA A 218 -12.74 0.24 19.51
N ARG A 219 -12.72 -0.70 18.54
CA ARG A 219 -13.77 -0.79 17.51
C ARG A 219 -15.14 -1.14 18.09
N ARG A 220 -15.21 -2.08 19.05
CA ARG A 220 -16.47 -2.39 19.74
C ARG A 220 -17.02 -1.21 20.51
N GLU A 221 -16.18 -0.30 20.97
CA GLU A 221 -16.55 0.95 21.64
C GLU A 221 -16.91 2.06 20.65
N GLY A 222 -16.87 1.80 19.34
CA GLY A 222 -17.24 2.76 18.30
C GLY A 222 -16.14 3.70 17.85
N VAL A 223 -14.86 3.46 18.23
CA VAL A 223 -13.72 4.24 17.70
C VAL A 223 -13.57 3.96 16.21
N ARG A 224 -13.48 5.01 15.40
CA ARG A 224 -13.40 4.94 13.94
C ARG A 224 -11.96 4.63 13.49
N LEU A 225 -11.52 3.41 13.81
CA LEU A 225 -10.17 2.92 13.59
C LEU A 225 -10.14 1.81 12.55
N THR A 226 -9.21 1.89 11.61
CA THR A 226 -8.82 0.82 10.68
C THR A 226 -7.32 0.53 10.79
N VAL A 227 -6.88 -0.62 10.29
CA VAL A 227 -5.49 -1.07 10.42
C VAL A 227 -5.04 -1.81 9.16
N GLU A 228 -3.84 -1.55 8.69
CA GLU A 228 -3.18 -2.32 7.63
C GLU A 228 -2.00 -3.12 8.17
N THR A 229 -1.63 -4.17 7.46
CA THR A 229 -0.34 -4.83 7.58
C THR A 229 0.31 -4.98 6.20
N CYS A 230 1.53 -5.52 6.14
CA CYS A 230 2.30 -5.58 4.91
C CYS A 230 2.65 -7.02 4.52
N PRO A 231 2.90 -7.30 3.22
CA PRO A 231 3.32 -8.61 2.76
C PRO A 231 4.54 -9.15 3.52
N HIS A 232 5.51 -8.30 3.84
CA HIS A 232 6.72 -8.72 4.54
C HIS A 232 6.47 -9.16 5.98
N TYR A 233 5.47 -8.61 6.70
CA TYR A 233 5.08 -9.10 8.04
C TYR A 233 4.28 -10.41 8.00
N LEU A 234 3.67 -10.71 6.85
CA LEU A 234 2.86 -11.92 6.65
C LEU A 234 3.65 -13.11 6.08
N THR A 235 4.83 -12.84 5.49
CA THR A 235 5.55 -13.85 4.71
C THR A 235 7.00 -14.07 5.15
N LEU A 236 7.57 -13.12 5.89
CA LEU A 236 8.91 -13.20 6.44
C LEU A 236 8.84 -13.32 7.98
N CYS A 237 9.90 -13.79 8.61
CA CYS A 237 10.03 -13.80 10.06
C CYS A 237 11.46 -13.50 10.51
N ALA A 238 11.60 -12.98 11.72
CA ALA A 238 12.89 -12.53 12.26
C ALA A 238 13.93 -13.65 12.34
N GLU A 239 13.49 -14.88 12.56
CA GLU A 239 14.32 -16.07 12.68
C GLU A 239 15.03 -16.45 11.36
N GLU A 240 14.52 -15.96 10.22
CA GLU A 240 15.05 -16.23 8.88
C GLU A 240 15.97 -15.13 8.36
N VAL A 241 16.07 -13.98 9.06
CA VAL A 241 16.84 -12.84 8.57
C VAL A 241 18.34 -13.06 8.79
N PRO A 242 19.14 -13.16 7.72
CA PRO A 242 20.58 -13.33 7.87
C PRO A 242 21.26 -12.07 8.44
N ASP A 243 22.38 -12.25 9.10
CA ASP A 243 23.21 -11.13 9.54
C ASP A 243 23.65 -10.28 8.35
N GLY A 244 23.57 -8.97 8.50
CA GLY A 244 23.92 -8.00 7.46
C GLY A 244 22.92 -7.86 6.31
N ALA A 245 21.83 -8.64 6.31
CA ALA A 245 20.82 -8.60 5.26
C ALA A 245 19.86 -7.41 5.44
N SER A 246 20.35 -6.19 5.30
CA SER A 246 19.61 -4.96 5.55
C SER A 246 18.47 -4.68 4.54
N ALA A 247 18.35 -5.46 3.47
CA ALA A 247 17.15 -5.48 2.63
C ALA A 247 15.87 -5.86 3.41
N PHE A 248 16.02 -6.54 4.56
CA PHE A 248 14.93 -6.89 5.48
C PHE A 248 14.64 -5.79 6.53
N LYS A 249 15.46 -4.75 6.61
CA LYS A 249 15.25 -3.67 7.58
C LYS A 249 14.03 -2.84 7.19
N CYS A 250 13.06 -2.76 8.10
CA CYS A 250 11.90 -1.85 8.02
C CYS A 250 11.50 -1.41 9.43
N CYS A 251 10.79 -0.30 9.54
CA CYS A 251 10.28 0.24 10.80
C CYS A 251 8.74 0.36 10.71
N PRO A 252 8.00 -0.35 11.56
CA PRO A 252 8.44 -1.34 12.58
C PRO A 252 9.14 -2.57 11.98
N PRO A 253 9.89 -3.36 12.78
CA PRO A 253 10.66 -4.50 12.26
C PRO A 253 9.80 -5.73 11.96
N ILE A 254 10.30 -6.61 11.08
CA ILE A 254 9.75 -7.97 10.90
C ILE A 254 9.95 -8.74 12.21
N ARG A 255 8.86 -9.32 12.74
CA ARG A 255 8.85 -10.02 14.03
C ARG A 255 8.90 -11.54 13.84
N SER A 256 8.71 -12.30 14.94
CA SER A 256 8.80 -13.76 14.96
C SER A 256 7.73 -14.45 14.11
N ALA A 257 7.97 -15.71 13.78
CA ALA A 257 7.00 -16.58 13.10
C ALA A 257 5.67 -16.69 13.87
N ALA A 258 5.73 -16.78 15.21
CA ALA A 258 4.53 -16.80 16.05
C ALA A 258 3.72 -15.50 15.95
N ASN A 259 4.38 -14.34 15.90
CA ASN A 259 3.72 -13.05 15.70
C ASN A 259 3.07 -12.96 14.30
N ARG A 260 3.75 -13.45 13.26
CA ARG A 260 3.21 -13.53 11.89
C ARG A 260 1.90 -14.33 11.86
N ASP A 261 1.85 -15.48 12.56
CA ASP A 261 0.66 -16.32 12.58
C ASP A 261 -0.52 -15.63 13.27
N LEU A 262 -0.27 -14.80 14.29
CA LEU A 262 -1.29 -13.96 14.92
C LEU A 262 -1.78 -12.82 14.00
N LEU A 263 -0.91 -12.24 13.16
CA LEU A 263 -1.33 -11.24 12.15
C LEU A 263 -2.27 -11.90 11.11
N TRP A 264 -1.98 -13.12 10.67
CA TRP A 264 -2.88 -13.88 9.80
C TRP A 264 -4.24 -14.15 10.46
N ALA A 265 -4.26 -14.48 11.74
CA ALA A 265 -5.52 -14.60 12.48
C ALA A 265 -6.29 -13.27 12.52
N GLY A 266 -5.58 -12.13 12.72
CA GLY A 266 -6.18 -10.80 12.68
C GLY A 266 -6.74 -10.39 11.31
N LEU A 267 -6.15 -10.88 10.21
CA LEU A 267 -6.72 -10.72 8.85
C LEU A 267 -7.98 -11.58 8.67
N ALA A 268 -7.94 -12.81 9.16
CA ALA A 268 -9.05 -13.76 9.02
C ALA A 268 -10.29 -13.29 9.80
N ASP A 269 -10.11 -12.75 11.01
CA ASP A 269 -11.21 -12.25 11.86
C ASP A 269 -11.63 -10.80 11.54
N GLY A 270 -10.89 -10.11 10.67
CA GLY A 270 -11.16 -8.74 10.23
C GLY A 270 -10.68 -7.65 11.20
N THR A 271 -9.88 -7.98 12.21
CA THR A 271 -9.21 -6.98 13.06
C THR A 271 -8.16 -6.19 12.27
N VAL A 272 -7.45 -6.85 11.34
CA VAL A 272 -6.65 -6.18 10.32
C VAL A 272 -7.50 -6.05 9.06
N ASP A 273 -7.62 -4.83 8.52
CA ASP A 273 -8.53 -4.53 7.41
C ASP A 273 -7.95 -4.87 6.06
N CYS A 274 -6.68 -4.54 5.82
CA CYS A 274 -6.08 -4.66 4.50
C CYS A 274 -4.58 -4.96 4.53
N VAL A 275 -4.07 -5.33 3.37
CA VAL A 275 -2.65 -5.59 3.10
C VAL A 275 -2.20 -4.66 1.99
N VAL A 276 -1.16 -3.87 2.26
CA VAL A 276 -0.54 -2.92 1.33
C VAL A 276 0.98 -3.06 1.40
N SER A 277 1.69 -2.65 0.35
CA SER A 277 3.10 -3.04 0.21
C SER A 277 4.04 -2.38 1.20
N ASP A 278 3.78 -1.16 1.63
CA ASP A 278 4.79 -0.26 2.21
C ASP A 278 6.09 -0.30 1.39
N HIS A 279 5.94 -0.25 0.05
CA HIS A 279 7.09 -0.21 -0.84
C HIS A 279 7.91 1.04 -0.55
N SER A 280 9.06 0.84 0.08
CA SER A 280 9.93 1.91 0.57
C SER A 280 11.37 1.68 0.11
N PRO A 281 11.65 1.85 -1.19
CA PRO A 281 12.95 1.57 -1.80
C PRO A 281 13.99 2.64 -1.50
N SER A 282 15.25 2.25 -1.59
CA SER A 282 16.41 3.13 -1.59
C SER A 282 17.47 2.60 -2.53
N THR A 283 18.51 3.39 -2.79
CA THR A 283 19.69 2.92 -3.51
C THR A 283 20.44 1.85 -2.72
N ALA A 284 21.16 0.96 -3.41
CA ALA A 284 21.82 -0.20 -2.79
C ALA A 284 22.93 0.21 -1.80
N ASP A 285 23.60 1.34 -2.01
CA ASP A 285 24.63 1.87 -1.12
C ASP A 285 24.10 2.26 0.26
N LEU A 286 22.82 2.58 0.39
CA LEU A 286 22.15 2.84 1.66
C LEU A 286 21.79 1.58 2.44
N LYS A 287 21.88 0.41 1.83
CA LYS A 287 21.66 -0.90 2.46
C LYS A 287 22.97 -1.48 3.01
N THR A 288 23.60 -0.72 3.93
CA THR A 288 24.82 -1.16 4.62
C THR A 288 24.56 -2.43 5.45
N PRO A 289 25.58 -3.26 5.74
CA PRO A 289 25.37 -4.46 6.57
C PRO A 289 25.00 -4.18 8.03
N ASP A 290 25.25 -2.97 8.52
CA ASP A 290 24.88 -2.55 9.88
C ASP A 290 23.44 -2.10 9.94
N PHE A 291 22.60 -2.82 10.68
CA PHE A 291 21.18 -2.49 10.86
C PHE A 291 20.94 -1.14 11.56
N ALA A 292 21.90 -0.58 12.31
CA ALA A 292 21.74 0.75 12.89
C ALA A 292 21.82 1.85 11.82
N THR A 293 22.75 1.72 10.86
CA THR A 293 23.03 2.76 9.86
C THR A 293 22.33 2.54 8.53
N ALA A 294 21.96 1.28 8.19
CA ALA A 294 21.25 0.98 6.96
C ALA A 294 19.93 1.74 6.86
N TRP A 295 19.58 2.20 5.68
CA TRP A 295 18.25 2.78 5.41
C TRP A 295 17.15 1.73 5.53
N GLY A 296 16.08 2.02 6.28
CA GLY A 296 14.90 1.14 6.42
C GLY A 296 13.99 1.19 5.21
N GLY A 297 13.26 0.11 4.96
CA GLY A 297 12.28 -0.02 3.91
C GLY A 297 12.47 -1.29 3.07
N VAL A 298 11.38 -1.99 2.78
CA VAL A 298 11.33 -3.20 1.94
C VAL A 298 10.80 -2.82 0.56
N SER A 299 11.49 -3.25 -0.50
CA SER A 299 11.02 -3.10 -1.87
C SER A 299 10.21 -4.33 -2.27
N SER A 300 8.88 -4.17 -2.44
CA SER A 300 7.97 -5.31 -2.61
C SER A 300 6.74 -5.04 -3.50
N LEU A 301 6.57 -3.85 -4.07
CA LEU A 301 5.35 -3.46 -4.80
C LEU A 301 4.93 -4.48 -5.87
N GLN A 302 5.87 -4.95 -6.71
CA GLN A 302 5.60 -5.97 -7.72
C GLN A 302 5.34 -7.35 -7.11
N LEU A 303 5.84 -7.62 -5.91
CA LEU A 303 5.85 -8.93 -5.28
C LEU A 303 4.72 -9.10 -4.24
N GLY A 304 3.97 -8.06 -3.94
CA GLY A 304 2.96 -8.07 -2.89
C GLY A 304 1.93 -9.17 -3.07
N LEU A 305 1.30 -9.25 -4.23
CA LEU A 305 0.29 -10.28 -4.54
C LEU A 305 0.87 -11.69 -4.52
N PRO A 306 1.96 -12.02 -5.25
CA PRO A 306 2.56 -13.36 -5.20
C PRO A 306 3.01 -13.78 -3.80
N ALA A 307 3.60 -12.87 -3.03
CA ALA A 307 4.05 -13.16 -1.68
C ALA A 307 2.88 -13.49 -0.75
N VAL A 308 1.84 -12.65 -0.74
CA VAL A 308 0.63 -12.89 0.06
C VAL A 308 -0.09 -14.15 -0.39
N TRP A 309 -0.26 -14.36 -1.70
CA TRP A 309 -0.93 -15.56 -2.21
C TRP A 309 -0.19 -16.85 -1.85
N THR A 310 1.14 -16.86 -1.92
CA THR A 310 1.97 -18.01 -1.53
C THR A 310 1.65 -18.48 -0.10
N GLU A 311 1.55 -17.56 0.84
CA GLU A 311 1.24 -17.90 2.24
C GLU A 311 -0.26 -18.09 2.48
N ALA A 312 -1.14 -17.32 1.84
CA ALA A 312 -2.58 -17.41 1.96
C ALA A 312 -3.10 -18.79 1.56
N ARG A 313 -2.67 -19.30 0.39
CA ARG A 313 -3.07 -20.64 -0.09
C ARG A 313 -2.61 -21.76 0.84
N ARG A 314 -1.41 -21.64 1.41
CA ARG A 314 -0.87 -22.61 2.38
C ARG A 314 -1.70 -22.65 3.68
N ARG A 315 -2.32 -21.52 4.03
CA ARG A 315 -3.16 -21.33 5.21
C ARG A 315 -4.65 -21.59 4.96
N GLY A 316 -5.02 -21.95 3.71
CA GLY A 316 -6.41 -22.26 3.34
C GLY A 316 -7.28 -21.05 3.03
N HIS A 317 -6.67 -19.86 2.85
CA HIS A 317 -7.40 -18.68 2.38
C HIS A 317 -7.58 -18.71 0.86
N THR A 318 -8.61 -18.03 0.40
CA THR A 318 -9.02 -17.97 -1.01
C THR A 318 -8.50 -16.71 -1.71
N LEU A 319 -8.56 -16.69 -3.06
CA LEU A 319 -8.30 -15.49 -3.83
C LEU A 319 -9.34 -14.39 -3.57
N ASP A 320 -10.56 -14.73 -3.18
CA ASP A 320 -11.56 -13.73 -2.76
C ASP A 320 -11.13 -13.01 -1.47
N ASP A 321 -10.52 -13.74 -0.52
CA ASP A 321 -9.92 -13.12 0.68
C ASP A 321 -8.80 -12.17 0.29
N VAL A 322 -7.89 -12.58 -0.60
CA VAL A 322 -6.78 -11.76 -1.07
C VAL A 322 -7.29 -10.52 -1.81
N ALA A 323 -8.28 -10.67 -2.69
CA ALA A 323 -8.91 -9.54 -3.39
C ALA A 323 -9.59 -8.57 -2.41
N ARG A 324 -10.23 -9.10 -1.37
CA ARG A 324 -10.79 -8.27 -0.29
C ARG A 324 -9.70 -7.47 0.42
N TRP A 325 -8.59 -8.11 0.81
CA TRP A 325 -7.51 -7.45 1.57
C TRP A 325 -6.67 -6.50 0.74
N MET A 326 -6.43 -6.79 -0.54
CA MET A 326 -5.49 -6.05 -1.40
C MET A 326 -6.15 -5.18 -2.47
N ALA A 327 -7.48 -5.25 -2.63
CA ALA A 327 -8.20 -4.40 -3.58
C ALA A 327 -9.37 -3.66 -2.92
N ALA A 328 -10.36 -4.39 -2.40
CA ALA A 328 -11.61 -3.78 -1.93
C ALA A 328 -11.41 -2.91 -0.68
N GLN A 329 -10.70 -3.39 0.32
CA GLN A 329 -10.49 -2.66 1.57
C GLN A 329 -9.58 -1.44 1.43
N PRO A 330 -8.42 -1.51 0.71
CA PRO A 330 -7.63 -0.31 0.45
C PRO A 330 -8.40 0.75 -0.36
N ALA A 331 -9.20 0.35 -1.36
CA ALA A 331 -10.05 1.27 -2.11
C ALA A 331 -11.07 1.98 -1.20
N ARG A 332 -11.70 1.23 -0.29
CA ARG A 332 -12.63 1.78 0.71
C ARG A 332 -11.92 2.75 1.66
N LEU A 333 -10.74 2.38 2.18
CA LEU A 333 -9.92 3.23 3.05
C LEU A 333 -9.65 4.58 2.41
N ALA A 334 -9.18 4.55 1.17
CA ALA A 334 -8.81 5.73 0.39
C ALA A 334 -10.01 6.52 -0.16
N GLY A 335 -11.25 6.02 0.00
CA GLY A 335 -12.44 6.66 -0.53
C GLY A 335 -12.50 6.68 -2.07
N LEU A 336 -12.08 5.58 -2.70
CA LEU A 336 -12.02 5.39 -4.16
C LEU A 336 -13.16 4.46 -4.63
N PRO A 337 -14.40 4.94 -4.73
CA PRO A 337 -15.58 4.09 -4.97
C PRO A 337 -15.58 3.43 -6.35
N ALA A 338 -14.83 3.95 -7.32
CA ALA A 338 -14.71 3.36 -8.65
C ALA A 338 -13.69 2.20 -8.71
N LYS A 339 -12.92 1.93 -7.64
CA LYS A 339 -11.81 0.99 -7.62
C LYS A 339 -12.08 -0.24 -6.75
N GLY A 340 -11.25 -1.27 -6.89
CA GLY A 340 -11.14 -2.40 -5.98
C GLY A 340 -12.23 -3.47 -6.09
N ALA A 341 -13.09 -3.46 -7.09
CA ALA A 341 -14.09 -4.51 -7.32
C ALA A 341 -14.48 -4.63 -8.81
N ILE A 342 -14.93 -5.82 -9.20
CA ILE A 342 -15.50 -6.11 -10.53
C ILE A 342 -17.01 -6.01 -10.43
N GLU A 343 -17.55 -4.80 -10.58
CA GLU A 343 -18.98 -4.48 -10.46
C GLU A 343 -19.39 -3.47 -11.53
N PRO A 344 -20.64 -3.51 -12.03
CA PRO A 344 -21.16 -2.48 -12.93
C PRO A 344 -21.03 -1.07 -12.31
N GLY A 345 -20.57 -0.11 -13.12
CA GLY A 345 -20.38 1.29 -12.70
C GLY A 345 -19.02 1.59 -12.08
N ARG A 346 -18.16 0.59 -11.90
CA ARG A 346 -16.75 0.78 -11.52
C ARG A 346 -15.82 0.82 -12.71
N ASP A 347 -14.60 1.26 -12.51
CA ASP A 347 -13.56 1.19 -13.54
C ASP A 347 -13.26 -0.29 -13.86
N ALA A 348 -13.12 -0.59 -15.16
CA ALA A 348 -12.74 -1.91 -15.62
C ALA A 348 -11.22 -2.14 -15.44
N ASP A 349 -10.79 -2.14 -14.18
CA ASP A 349 -9.43 -2.39 -13.76
C ASP A 349 -9.30 -3.84 -13.30
N PHE A 350 -8.38 -4.59 -13.92
CA PHE A 350 -8.23 -6.02 -13.65
C PHE A 350 -6.76 -6.43 -13.53
N ALA A 351 -6.52 -7.45 -12.71
CA ALA A 351 -5.30 -8.24 -12.71
C ALA A 351 -5.64 -9.68 -13.11
N VAL A 352 -4.91 -10.24 -14.05
CA VAL A 352 -5.03 -11.65 -14.44
C VAL A 352 -3.89 -12.41 -13.77
N LEU A 353 -4.23 -13.43 -13.01
CA LEU A 353 -3.31 -14.21 -12.20
C LEU A 353 -3.34 -15.68 -12.64
N ALA A 354 -2.17 -16.26 -12.94
CA ALA A 354 -1.94 -17.70 -13.00
C ALA A 354 -1.62 -18.20 -11.57
N PRO A 355 -2.62 -18.68 -10.79
CA PRO A 355 -2.48 -18.86 -9.35
C PRO A 355 -1.54 -20.01 -8.96
N ASP A 356 -1.40 -21.01 -9.82
CA ASP A 356 -0.58 -22.19 -9.60
C ASP A 356 0.83 -22.09 -10.20
N ALA A 357 1.05 -21.12 -11.10
CA ALA A 357 2.36 -20.85 -11.66
C ALA A 357 3.32 -20.35 -10.58
N THR A 358 4.60 -20.72 -10.71
CA THR A 358 5.65 -20.33 -9.77
C THR A 358 6.80 -19.64 -10.49
N PHE A 359 7.48 -18.78 -9.76
CA PHE A 359 8.72 -18.17 -10.21
C PHE A 359 9.67 -17.95 -9.04
N THR A 360 10.97 -17.92 -9.33
CA THR A 360 11.99 -17.52 -8.36
C THR A 360 12.28 -16.04 -8.53
N VAL A 361 12.26 -15.29 -7.44
CA VAL A 361 12.49 -13.85 -7.46
C VAL A 361 13.94 -13.55 -7.83
N ASP A 362 14.10 -12.96 -9.01
CA ASP A 362 15.36 -12.34 -9.46
C ASP A 362 15.22 -10.82 -9.32
N PRO A 363 15.96 -10.16 -8.42
CA PRO A 363 15.91 -8.72 -8.25
C PRO A 363 16.16 -7.93 -9.54
N ALA A 364 17.00 -8.45 -10.46
CA ALA A 364 17.34 -7.79 -11.71
C ALA A 364 16.17 -7.80 -12.73
N ALA A 365 15.22 -8.72 -12.58
CA ALA A 365 14.03 -8.82 -13.43
C ALA A 365 12.87 -7.94 -12.95
N LEU A 366 12.96 -7.36 -11.75
CA LEU A 366 11.91 -6.51 -11.18
C LEU A 366 11.87 -5.13 -11.85
N GLN A 367 10.70 -4.51 -11.87
CA GLN A 367 10.45 -3.26 -12.58
C GLN A 367 10.74 -2.00 -11.75
N HIS A 368 10.88 -2.14 -10.42
CA HIS A 368 11.29 -1.02 -9.57
C HIS A 368 12.77 -0.66 -9.80
N ARG A 369 13.15 0.57 -9.47
CA ARG A 369 14.42 1.16 -9.92
C ARG A 369 15.66 0.44 -9.42
N ASN A 370 15.70 0.06 -8.14
CA ASN A 370 16.89 -0.51 -7.52
C ASN A 370 16.70 -2.02 -7.31
N PRO A 371 17.61 -2.89 -7.79
CA PRO A 371 17.47 -4.35 -7.74
C PRO A 371 17.76 -4.89 -6.32
N VAL A 372 17.05 -4.37 -5.32
CA VAL A 372 17.19 -4.77 -3.92
C VAL A 372 15.82 -5.15 -3.37
N THR A 373 15.69 -6.37 -2.87
CA THR A 373 14.46 -6.83 -2.19
C THR A 373 14.77 -7.91 -1.17
N ALA A 374 14.00 -7.96 -0.09
CA ALA A 374 14.05 -9.02 0.91
C ALA A 374 13.56 -10.39 0.38
N TYR A 375 12.96 -10.40 -0.80
CA TYR A 375 12.40 -11.61 -1.43
C TYR A 375 13.38 -12.29 -2.40
N ALA A 376 14.57 -11.77 -2.62
CA ALA A 376 15.56 -12.32 -3.56
C ALA A 376 15.78 -13.83 -3.36
N GLY A 377 15.71 -14.60 -4.46
CA GLY A 377 15.88 -16.05 -4.46
C GLY A 377 14.71 -16.87 -3.88
N ARG A 378 13.64 -16.23 -3.38
CA ARG A 378 12.45 -16.95 -2.92
C ARG A 378 11.60 -17.42 -4.09
N THR A 379 11.06 -18.64 -4.00
CA THR A 379 10.06 -19.11 -4.95
C THR A 379 8.66 -18.71 -4.46
N LEU A 380 7.91 -18.00 -5.31
CA LEU A 380 6.57 -17.53 -5.04
C LEU A 380 5.57 -18.17 -6.00
N HIS A 381 4.33 -18.36 -5.53
CA HIS A 381 3.19 -18.77 -6.34
C HIS A 381 2.38 -17.57 -6.79
N GLY A 382 1.77 -17.70 -7.96
CA GLY A 382 0.91 -16.66 -8.53
C GLY A 382 1.72 -15.70 -9.43
N VAL A 383 1.62 -15.92 -10.74
CA VAL A 383 2.21 -15.03 -11.73
C VAL A 383 1.13 -14.11 -12.28
N VAL A 384 1.34 -12.80 -12.19
CA VAL A 384 0.48 -11.82 -12.86
C VAL A 384 0.79 -11.84 -14.35
N THR A 385 -0.13 -12.40 -15.15
CA THR A 385 0.07 -12.57 -16.58
C THR A 385 -0.32 -11.33 -17.38
N SER A 386 -1.28 -10.54 -16.88
CA SER A 386 -1.60 -9.23 -17.48
C SER A 386 -2.32 -8.31 -16.48
N THR A 387 -2.25 -7.00 -16.77
CA THR A 387 -2.94 -5.97 -15.98
C THR A 387 -3.68 -5.03 -16.92
N TRP A 388 -4.90 -4.70 -16.55
CA TRP A 388 -5.84 -3.93 -17.35
C TRP A 388 -6.26 -2.68 -16.59
N LEU A 389 -6.26 -1.55 -17.28
CA LEU A 389 -6.67 -0.26 -16.72
C LEU A 389 -7.79 0.30 -17.58
N ARG A 390 -8.96 0.47 -17.00
CA ARG A 390 -10.19 0.93 -17.68
C ARG A 390 -10.49 0.17 -18.97
N GLY A 391 -10.38 -1.16 -18.91
CA GLY A 391 -10.68 -2.04 -20.02
C GLY A 391 -9.59 -2.16 -21.09
N THR A 392 -8.47 -1.47 -20.92
CA THR A 392 -7.30 -1.58 -21.83
C THR A 392 -6.21 -2.41 -21.16
N CYS A 393 -5.66 -3.40 -21.89
CA CYS A 393 -4.48 -4.14 -21.43
C CYS A 393 -3.26 -3.22 -21.46
N VAL A 394 -2.71 -2.91 -20.27
CA VAL A 394 -1.60 -1.98 -20.13
C VAL A 394 -0.28 -2.66 -19.77
N HIS A 395 -0.35 -3.94 -19.39
CA HIS A 395 0.82 -4.77 -19.08
C HIS A 395 0.56 -6.22 -19.46
N ALA A 396 1.55 -6.89 -20.01
CA ALA A 396 1.61 -8.34 -20.16
C ALA A 396 3.00 -8.85 -19.75
N ALA A 397 3.02 -9.98 -19.03
CA ALA A 397 4.25 -10.64 -18.59
C ALA A 397 5.10 -11.14 -19.77
N SER A 398 6.35 -11.50 -19.54
CA SER A 398 7.20 -12.20 -20.51
C SER A 398 6.59 -13.54 -20.92
N GLU A 399 6.92 -14.04 -22.11
CA GLU A 399 6.31 -15.26 -22.69
C GLU A 399 6.45 -16.49 -21.80
N GLY A 400 7.59 -16.68 -21.17
CA GLY A 400 7.83 -17.80 -20.26
C GLY A 400 7.06 -17.76 -18.94
N ALA A 401 6.36 -16.65 -18.65
CA ALA A 401 5.60 -16.45 -17.43
C ALA A 401 4.06 -16.54 -17.62
N GLY A 402 3.57 -17.11 -18.72
CA GLY A 402 2.12 -17.24 -19.01
C GLY A 402 1.49 -16.07 -19.75
N GLY A 403 2.25 -15.02 -20.08
CA GLY A 403 1.73 -13.79 -20.71
C GLY A 403 1.45 -13.89 -22.23
N GLY A 404 1.75 -15.02 -22.89
CA GLY A 404 1.73 -15.15 -24.36
C GLY A 404 0.37 -14.82 -25.02
N ALA A 405 -0.72 -15.29 -24.44
CA ALA A 405 -2.06 -15.11 -25.02
C ALA A 405 -2.53 -13.64 -25.03
N VAL A 406 -2.04 -12.80 -24.13
CA VAL A 406 -2.46 -11.41 -23.97
C VAL A 406 -1.44 -10.38 -24.46
N ARG A 407 -0.22 -10.79 -24.82
CA ARG A 407 0.84 -9.86 -25.28
C ARG A 407 0.43 -9.05 -26.50
N ALA A 408 -0.25 -9.67 -27.47
CA ALA A 408 -0.75 -8.98 -28.67
C ALA A 408 -1.82 -7.91 -28.36
N LEU A 409 -2.30 -7.85 -27.15
CA LEU A 409 -3.33 -6.89 -26.69
C LEU A 409 -2.76 -5.57 -26.17
N VAL A 410 -1.46 -5.53 -25.90
CA VAL A 410 -0.80 -4.33 -25.36
C VAL A 410 -0.47 -3.38 -26.51
N GLU A 411 -1.38 -2.44 -26.79
CA GLU A 411 -1.23 -1.48 -27.88
C GLU A 411 -0.09 -0.47 -27.59
N GLY A 412 0.76 -0.23 -28.60
CA GLY A 412 1.84 0.74 -28.50
C GLY A 412 2.93 0.37 -27.50
N ALA A 413 3.02 -0.91 -27.14
CA ALA A 413 3.98 -1.39 -26.16
C ALA A 413 5.43 -1.08 -26.53
N ARG A 414 6.23 -0.77 -25.51
CA ARG A 414 7.69 -0.78 -25.61
C ARG A 414 8.21 -1.98 -24.85
N GLU A 415 8.98 -2.81 -25.53
CA GLU A 415 9.61 -3.98 -24.94
C GLU A 415 10.79 -3.58 -24.05
N ALA A 416 10.96 -4.29 -22.94
CA ALA A 416 12.17 -4.25 -22.13
C ALA A 416 13.26 -5.22 -22.67
N GLY A 417 13.23 -5.51 -23.99
CA GLY A 417 13.98 -6.57 -24.66
C GLY A 417 13.02 -7.54 -25.36
N ALA A 418 13.50 -8.36 -26.32
CA ALA A 418 12.65 -9.22 -27.15
C ALA A 418 11.77 -10.20 -26.35
N ASP A 419 12.24 -10.65 -25.18
CA ASP A 419 11.53 -11.61 -24.30
C ASP A 419 11.02 -10.99 -22.99
N GLY A 420 11.17 -9.68 -22.81
CA GLY A 420 10.78 -8.97 -21.58
C GLY A 420 9.27 -8.69 -21.48
N PRO A 421 8.80 -8.18 -20.31
CA PRO A 421 7.42 -7.78 -20.14
C PRO A 421 7.07 -6.56 -21.01
N LEU A 422 5.82 -6.52 -21.51
CA LEU A 422 5.31 -5.40 -22.30
C LEU A 422 4.55 -4.40 -21.43
N PHE A 423 4.74 -3.13 -21.72
CA PHE A 423 4.00 -2.03 -21.08
C PHE A 423 3.47 -1.06 -22.14
N ALA A 424 2.18 -0.73 -22.04
CA ALA A 424 1.61 0.38 -22.81
C ALA A 424 2.26 1.72 -22.40
N PRO A 425 2.18 2.75 -23.25
CA PRO A 425 2.53 4.12 -22.86
C PRO A 425 1.84 4.55 -21.56
N PRO A 426 2.39 5.51 -20.81
CA PRO A 426 1.77 5.99 -19.57
C PRO A 426 0.35 6.51 -19.82
N THR A 427 -0.66 5.87 -19.22
CA THR A 427 -2.09 6.21 -19.32
C THR A 427 -2.76 6.40 -17.96
N GLY A 428 -1.99 6.33 -16.89
CA GLY A 428 -2.46 6.54 -15.53
C GLY A 428 -2.97 7.96 -15.31
N ARG A 429 -3.92 8.10 -14.41
CA ARG A 429 -4.57 9.36 -14.04
C ARG A 429 -4.19 9.77 -12.65
N LEU A 430 -4.07 11.07 -12.43
CA LEU A 430 -3.96 11.62 -11.09
C LEU A 430 -5.36 11.61 -10.47
N LEU A 431 -5.51 10.87 -9.38
CA LEU A 431 -6.75 10.79 -8.64
C LEU A 431 -6.82 11.96 -7.66
N VAL A 432 -7.94 12.64 -7.69
CA VAL A 432 -8.26 13.71 -6.75
C VAL A 432 -9.48 13.25 -5.96
N ARG A 433 -9.46 13.37 -4.65
CA ARG A 433 -10.62 13.03 -3.82
C ARG A 433 -11.83 13.84 -4.31
N GLN A 434 -12.89 13.16 -4.68
CA GLN A 434 -14.14 13.82 -5.00
C GLN A 434 -14.79 14.28 -3.67
N SER A 435 -15.02 15.58 -3.54
CA SER A 435 -15.91 16.06 -2.47
C SER A 435 -17.26 15.38 -2.66
N PRO A 436 -17.91 14.86 -1.60
CA PRO A 436 -19.29 14.44 -1.72
C PRO A 436 -20.08 15.63 -2.27
N ALA A 437 -20.80 15.41 -3.37
CA ALA A 437 -21.65 16.44 -3.98
C ALA A 437 -22.53 17.02 -2.90
N ALA A 438 -22.45 18.33 -2.69
CA ALA A 438 -23.34 19.05 -1.81
C ALA A 438 -24.77 18.89 -2.38
N GLY A 439 -25.61 18.07 -1.71
CA GLY A 439 -27.02 17.99 -1.98
C GLY A 439 -27.52 16.76 -2.73
N ALA A 440 -27.62 15.64 -2.03
CA ALA A 440 -28.79 14.80 -2.15
C ALA A 440 -29.53 14.90 -0.81
N GLY A 441 -30.40 15.88 -0.70
CA GLY A 441 -31.39 15.93 0.37
C GLY A 441 -32.19 14.62 0.38
N PRO A 442 -32.75 14.22 1.55
CA PRO A 442 -33.55 13.00 1.61
C PRO A 442 -34.75 13.17 0.65
N ALA A 443 -34.95 12.16 -0.20
CA ALA A 443 -36.12 12.08 -1.06
C ALA A 443 -37.37 12.20 -0.15
N GLU A 444 -38.16 13.27 -0.34
CA GLU A 444 -39.44 13.43 0.29
C GLU A 444 -40.34 12.23 -0.09
N GLY A 445 -40.55 11.38 0.90
CA GLY A 445 -41.51 10.30 0.80
C GLY A 445 -42.89 10.89 0.55
N THR A 446 -43.46 10.67 -0.63
CA THR A 446 -44.87 10.89 -0.92
C THR A 446 -45.70 10.04 0.04
N ARG A 447 -46.24 10.66 1.11
CA ARG A 447 -47.36 10.12 1.87
C ARG A 447 -48.54 10.00 0.90
N LYS A 448 -48.98 8.80 0.63
CA LYS A 448 -50.35 8.54 0.20
C LYS A 448 -51.17 8.46 1.49
N GLU A 449 -52.06 9.37 1.68
CA GLU A 449 -53.19 9.25 2.61
C GLU A 449 -54.35 8.47 1.97
N PRO A 450 -55.28 7.95 2.82
CA PRO A 450 -56.02 6.69 2.66
C PRO A 450 -57.14 6.69 1.67
#